data_85f0c69938f713f38231ad8b1209f01c
#
_entry.id   85f0c69938f713f38231ad8b1209f01c
#
_cell.length_a   1.000
_cell.length_b   1.000
_cell.length_c   1.000
_cell.angle_alpha   90.00
_cell.angle_beta   90.00
_cell.angle_gamma   90.00
#
_symmetry.space_group_name_H-M   'P 1'
#
loop_
_entity.id
_entity.type
_entity.pdbx_description
1 polymer ?
#
loop_
_entity_poly.entity_id
_entity_poly.type
_entity_poly.pdbx_seq_one_letter_code
_entity_poly.pdbx_strand_id
1 'polypeptide(L)'
;MNIKIDKKDDVILKILHYFITEEDYKPIIINGLENEIWLENMQSDLKLIRINTNYIHNEEQLKTDMYKAQSIMRSIKKSTFSFRMNMLNLLLDTGEKVKVMDTKNIETIKVDEISDFKKNKVVKEFFPKVSNAELTDQVDPIEFFKLTEDMNQKTIKNEKKLAKIFSQKKPVITYALIVLNIMVYLFMVLYDVDGTYFYALANNYEFVQNGQIYRLLTSMFLHSDIIHIACNMYALYILGPQVERYYGKTKFLLIYLLSGLLGSIFSCAFMSADTISIGASGAIFGLLGSIAYFTYYYRATLQGLLRSQVVPVILLNLAIGFMVPGIDISGHIGGLIGGILVSMGIGIGDKGRKADQINGIIVFILMTLAMLYMVFVK
;
A
#
# COMPACT_ATOMS: atom_id res chain seq x y z
N MET A 1 -28.82 -22.88 -31.71
CA MET A 1 -28.54 -23.54 -30.43
C MET A 1 -29.27 -22.74 -29.36
N ASN A 2 -30.38 -23.25 -28.81
CA ASN A 2 -31.06 -22.58 -27.69
C ASN A 2 -30.22 -22.81 -26.42
N ILE A 3 -29.37 -21.86 -26.08
CA ILE A 3 -28.63 -21.87 -24.81
C ILE A 3 -29.65 -21.51 -23.73
N LYS A 4 -30.04 -22.50 -22.92
CA LYS A 4 -30.90 -22.25 -21.76
C LYS A 4 -30.01 -21.82 -20.59
N ILE A 5 -30.03 -20.53 -20.28
CA ILE A 5 -29.33 -19.99 -19.12
C ILE A 5 -30.20 -20.21 -17.90
N ASP A 6 -29.61 -20.71 -16.80
CA ASP A 6 -30.29 -20.81 -15.53
C ASP A 6 -30.53 -19.40 -14.95
N LYS A 7 -31.70 -19.16 -14.41
CA LYS A 7 -32.06 -17.88 -13.76
C LYS A 7 -31.06 -17.52 -12.66
N LYS A 8 -30.58 -18.50 -11.91
CA LYS A 8 -29.61 -18.32 -10.84
C LYS A 8 -28.24 -17.86 -11.37
N ASP A 9 -27.77 -18.47 -12.48
CA ASP A 9 -26.51 -18.08 -13.13
C ASP A 9 -26.58 -16.65 -13.70
N ASP A 10 -27.75 -16.25 -14.22
CA ASP A 10 -27.97 -14.89 -14.71
C ASP A 10 -27.90 -13.85 -13.57
N VAL A 11 -28.53 -14.14 -12.43
CA VAL A 11 -28.45 -13.27 -11.22
C VAL A 11 -27.01 -13.16 -10.74
N ILE A 12 -26.28 -14.27 -10.66
CA ILE A 12 -24.86 -14.28 -10.26
C ILE A 12 -24.03 -13.42 -11.19
N LEU A 13 -24.21 -13.59 -12.51
CA LEU A 13 -23.44 -12.87 -13.50
C LEU A 13 -23.69 -11.35 -13.41
N LYS A 14 -24.93 -10.92 -13.26
CA LYS A 14 -25.30 -9.51 -13.15
C LYS A 14 -24.72 -8.86 -11.89
N ILE A 15 -24.74 -9.59 -10.77
CA ILE A 15 -24.10 -9.13 -9.51
C ILE A 15 -22.58 -9.03 -9.69
N LEU A 16 -21.95 -10.04 -10.28
CA LEU A 16 -20.51 -10.03 -10.56
C LEU A 16 -20.12 -8.88 -11.48
N HIS A 17 -20.87 -8.71 -12.57
CA HIS A 17 -20.64 -7.61 -13.50
C HIS A 17 -20.70 -6.25 -12.77
N TYR A 18 -21.74 -6.02 -11.99
CA TYR A 18 -21.89 -4.79 -11.22
C TYR A 18 -20.67 -4.53 -10.31
N PHE A 19 -20.29 -5.49 -9.48
CA PHE A 19 -19.16 -5.30 -8.57
C PHE A 19 -17.82 -5.15 -9.29
N ILE A 20 -17.59 -5.88 -10.37
CA ILE A 20 -16.31 -5.84 -11.11
C ILE A 20 -16.21 -4.58 -11.96
N THR A 21 -17.29 -4.18 -12.67
CA THR A 21 -17.22 -3.08 -13.63
C THR A 21 -17.48 -1.72 -12.99
N GLU A 22 -18.47 -1.61 -12.08
CA GLU A 22 -18.90 -0.33 -11.49
C GLU A 22 -18.21 -0.01 -10.16
N GLU A 23 -17.90 -1.04 -9.35
CA GLU A 23 -17.36 -0.87 -8.01
C GLU A 23 -15.90 -1.31 -7.87
N ASP A 24 -15.24 -1.67 -8.99
CA ASP A 24 -13.81 -2.05 -9.06
C ASP A 24 -13.40 -3.20 -8.11
N TYR A 25 -14.33 -4.11 -7.79
CA TYR A 25 -13.99 -5.33 -7.06
C TYR A 25 -13.24 -6.31 -7.96
N LYS A 26 -12.40 -7.15 -7.32
CA LYS A 26 -11.62 -8.17 -8.01
C LYS A 26 -11.94 -9.55 -7.43
N PRO A 27 -12.07 -10.58 -8.26
CA PRO A 27 -12.22 -11.92 -7.77
C PRO A 27 -10.94 -12.38 -7.05
N ILE A 28 -11.13 -13.11 -5.94
CA ILE A 28 -10.06 -13.76 -5.19
C ILE A 28 -10.32 -15.26 -5.14
N ILE A 29 -9.25 -16.03 -5.32
CA ILE A 29 -9.31 -17.48 -5.24
C ILE A 29 -9.01 -17.89 -3.81
N ILE A 30 -9.92 -18.64 -3.20
CA ILE A 30 -9.74 -19.24 -1.88
C ILE A 30 -9.76 -20.76 -2.06
N ASN A 31 -8.63 -21.39 -1.85
CA ASN A 31 -8.49 -22.83 -2.04
C ASN A 31 -9.40 -23.63 -1.10
N GLY A 32 -10.04 -24.68 -1.63
CA GLY A 32 -10.90 -25.56 -0.86
C GLY A 32 -12.33 -25.05 -0.64
N LEU A 33 -12.77 -24.02 -1.38
CA LEU A 33 -14.15 -23.57 -1.42
C LEU A 33 -14.79 -23.95 -2.76
N GLU A 34 -15.95 -24.56 -2.68
CA GLU A 34 -16.79 -24.88 -3.83
C GLU A 34 -18.10 -24.10 -3.71
N ASN A 35 -18.66 -23.70 -4.86
CA ASN A 35 -19.93 -22.95 -4.93
C ASN A 35 -19.94 -21.62 -4.14
N GLU A 36 -18.78 -20.99 -4.01
CA GLU A 36 -18.63 -19.68 -3.42
C GLU A 36 -17.74 -18.78 -4.29
N ILE A 37 -18.17 -17.54 -4.51
CA ILE A 37 -17.39 -16.53 -5.22
C ILE A 37 -17.05 -15.42 -4.24
N TRP A 38 -15.78 -15.09 -4.14
CA TRP A 38 -15.29 -14.05 -3.28
C TRP A 38 -14.69 -12.93 -4.11
N LEU A 39 -15.10 -11.70 -3.79
CA LEU A 39 -14.57 -10.48 -4.41
C LEU A 39 -13.97 -9.58 -3.34
N GLU A 40 -12.95 -8.84 -3.70
CA GLU A 40 -12.29 -7.89 -2.83
C GLU A 40 -12.16 -6.50 -3.44
N ASN A 41 -12.36 -5.48 -2.61
CA ASN A 41 -11.92 -4.11 -2.84
C ASN A 41 -11.43 -3.51 -1.52
N MET A 42 -10.12 -3.51 -1.29
CA MET A 42 -9.52 -3.02 -0.03
C MET A 42 -9.72 -1.53 0.22
N GLN A 43 -10.26 -0.81 -0.76
CA GLN A 43 -10.52 0.62 -0.66
C GLN A 43 -12.01 0.94 -0.38
N SER A 44 -12.88 -0.05 -0.49
CA SER A 44 -14.29 0.07 -0.12
C SER A 44 -14.50 -0.08 1.39
N ASP A 45 -15.62 0.42 1.89
CA ASP A 45 -16.04 0.21 3.29
C ASP A 45 -16.41 -1.26 3.53
N LEU A 46 -17.13 -1.88 2.61
CA LEU A 46 -17.32 -3.33 2.54
C LEU A 46 -16.20 -3.93 1.69
N LYS A 47 -15.12 -4.37 2.32
CA LYS A 47 -13.90 -4.81 1.62
C LYS A 47 -14.03 -6.14 0.93
N LEU A 48 -14.97 -6.96 1.37
CA LEU A 48 -15.22 -8.28 0.81
C LEU A 48 -16.68 -8.42 0.41
N ILE A 49 -16.91 -9.07 -0.72
CA ILE A 49 -18.22 -9.54 -1.14
C ILE A 49 -18.12 -11.06 -1.25
N ARG A 50 -19.01 -11.79 -0.61
CA ARG A 50 -19.14 -13.23 -0.75
C ARG A 50 -20.48 -13.51 -1.41
N ILE A 51 -20.46 -14.29 -2.49
CA ILE A 51 -21.64 -14.83 -3.16
C ILE A 51 -21.63 -16.32 -2.86
N ASN A 52 -22.59 -16.78 -2.06
CA ASN A 52 -22.73 -18.17 -1.69
C ASN A 52 -23.90 -18.80 -2.45
N THR A 53 -23.60 -19.81 -3.26
CA THR A 53 -24.58 -20.54 -4.07
C THR A 53 -24.92 -21.90 -3.47
N ASN A 54 -24.33 -22.28 -2.33
CA ASN A 54 -24.71 -23.47 -1.59
C ASN A 54 -26.13 -23.34 -1.03
N TYR A 55 -26.93 -24.43 -1.13
CA TYR A 55 -28.23 -24.47 -0.50
C TYR A 55 -28.11 -24.51 1.02
N ILE A 56 -28.75 -23.57 1.69
CA ILE A 56 -28.79 -23.48 3.16
C ILE A 56 -30.19 -23.88 3.62
N HIS A 57 -30.30 -25.08 4.18
CA HIS A 57 -31.56 -25.71 4.55
C HIS A 57 -32.20 -25.14 5.83
N ASN A 58 -31.40 -24.79 6.84
CA ASN A 58 -31.87 -24.35 8.14
C ASN A 58 -30.91 -23.34 8.83
N GLU A 59 -31.36 -22.78 9.98
CA GLU A 59 -30.60 -21.78 10.72
C GLU A 59 -29.27 -22.33 11.29
N GLU A 60 -29.19 -23.64 11.62
CA GLU A 60 -27.99 -24.26 12.17
C GLU A 60 -26.89 -24.37 11.09
N GLN A 61 -27.29 -24.75 9.88
CA GLN A 61 -26.40 -24.75 8.73
C GLN A 61 -25.94 -23.34 8.37
N LEU A 62 -26.83 -22.33 8.46
CA LEU A 62 -26.47 -20.93 8.28
C LEU A 62 -25.42 -20.48 9.31
N LYS A 63 -25.61 -20.82 10.59
CA LYS A 63 -24.60 -20.50 11.64
C LYS A 63 -23.24 -21.10 11.32
N THR A 64 -23.21 -22.37 10.91
CA THR A 64 -21.97 -23.06 10.55
C THR A 64 -21.28 -22.38 9.35
N ASP A 65 -22.06 -22.03 8.32
CA ASP A 65 -21.59 -21.32 7.14
C ASP A 65 -21.02 -19.93 7.51
N MET A 66 -21.70 -19.19 8.37
CA MET A 66 -21.25 -17.88 8.87
C MET A 66 -19.95 -17.97 9.68
N TYR A 67 -19.76 -19.03 10.50
CA TYR A 67 -18.50 -19.26 11.19
C TYR A 67 -17.35 -19.52 10.21
N LYS A 68 -17.59 -20.31 9.15
CA LYS A 68 -16.62 -20.54 8.07
C LYS A 68 -16.25 -19.22 7.39
N ALA A 69 -17.26 -18.45 6.96
CA ALA A 69 -17.06 -17.16 6.31
C ALA A 69 -16.26 -16.17 7.21
N GLN A 70 -16.59 -16.13 8.51
CA GLN A 70 -15.88 -15.29 9.47
C GLN A 70 -14.43 -15.73 9.65
N SER A 71 -14.15 -17.02 9.66
CA SER A 71 -12.78 -17.56 9.75
C SER A 71 -11.94 -17.15 8.53
N ILE A 72 -12.50 -17.27 7.33
CA ILE A 72 -11.86 -16.85 6.07
C ILE A 72 -11.60 -15.34 6.09
N MET A 73 -12.60 -14.54 6.45
CA MET A 73 -12.47 -13.09 6.58
C MET A 73 -11.34 -12.71 7.55
N ARG A 74 -11.21 -13.40 8.70
CA ARG A 74 -10.10 -13.20 9.65
C ARG A 74 -8.76 -13.54 9.05
N SER A 75 -8.66 -14.61 8.27
CA SER A 75 -7.44 -15.00 7.56
C SER A 75 -7.02 -13.92 6.55
N ILE A 76 -7.96 -13.45 5.72
CA ILE A 76 -7.72 -12.36 4.77
C ILE A 76 -7.32 -11.07 5.50
N LYS A 77 -8.00 -10.71 6.59
CA LYS A 77 -7.67 -9.56 7.43
C LYS A 77 -6.22 -9.62 7.93
N LYS A 78 -5.79 -10.80 8.39
CA LYS A 78 -4.43 -11.03 8.90
C LYS A 78 -3.38 -10.96 7.79
N SER A 79 -3.64 -11.58 6.64
CA SER A 79 -2.71 -11.58 5.50
C SER A 79 -2.56 -10.21 4.85
N THR A 80 -3.64 -9.40 4.84
CA THR A 80 -3.65 -8.07 4.23
C THR A 80 -3.30 -6.93 5.19
N PHE A 81 -2.95 -7.19 6.45
CA PHE A 81 -2.70 -6.14 7.46
C PHE A 81 -3.85 -5.11 7.58
N SER A 82 -5.09 -5.56 7.44
CA SER A 82 -6.23 -4.67 7.48
C SER A 82 -6.72 -4.45 8.92
N PHE A 83 -6.84 -3.20 9.36
CA PHE A 83 -7.35 -2.87 10.71
C PHE A 83 -8.85 -3.18 10.83
N ARG A 84 -9.61 -2.85 9.78
CA ARG A 84 -11.06 -3.14 9.68
C ARG A 84 -11.30 -3.98 8.44
N MET A 85 -12.17 -4.98 8.57
CA MET A 85 -12.59 -5.85 7.48
C MET A 85 -14.08 -6.07 7.63
N ASN A 86 -14.87 -5.57 6.67
CA ASN A 86 -16.31 -5.74 6.61
C ASN A 86 -16.65 -6.50 5.34
N MET A 87 -17.69 -7.29 5.37
CA MET A 87 -18.10 -8.16 4.27
C MET A 87 -19.60 -8.06 4.03
N LEU A 88 -20.00 -8.04 2.77
CA LEU A 88 -21.36 -8.33 2.33
C LEU A 88 -21.42 -9.79 1.93
N ASN A 89 -22.34 -10.54 2.56
CA ASN A 89 -22.57 -11.95 2.30
C ASN A 89 -23.91 -12.12 1.57
N LEU A 90 -23.87 -12.55 0.33
CA LEU A 90 -25.03 -12.78 -0.52
C LEU A 90 -25.36 -14.27 -0.54
N LEU A 91 -26.57 -14.62 -0.08
CA LEU A 91 -27.09 -16.00 -0.09
C LEU A 91 -28.10 -16.13 -1.23
N LEU A 92 -27.80 -16.98 -2.21
CA LEU A 92 -28.64 -17.18 -3.39
C LEU A 92 -29.53 -18.41 -3.33
N ASP A 93 -29.35 -19.25 -2.33
CA ASP A 93 -30.12 -20.49 -2.22
C ASP A 93 -30.40 -20.79 -0.76
N THR A 94 -31.57 -20.42 -0.28
CA THR A 94 -31.93 -20.62 1.12
C THR A 94 -33.34 -21.19 1.24
N GLY A 95 -33.53 -22.07 2.22
CA GLY A 95 -34.84 -22.56 2.58
C GLY A 95 -35.77 -21.42 3.05
N GLU A 96 -37.07 -21.56 2.83
CA GLU A 96 -38.08 -20.53 3.12
C GLU A 96 -38.10 -20.09 4.60
N LYS A 97 -37.73 -20.97 5.53
CA LYS A 97 -37.73 -20.73 6.97
C LYS A 97 -36.43 -20.19 7.53
N VAL A 98 -35.39 -20.01 6.67
CA VAL A 98 -34.09 -19.50 7.11
C VAL A 98 -34.17 -18.00 7.34
N LYS A 99 -34.02 -17.57 8.60
CA LYS A 99 -33.90 -16.13 8.95
C LYS A 99 -32.45 -15.70 8.80
N VAL A 100 -32.24 -14.67 8.00
CA VAL A 100 -30.94 -14.05 7.82
C VAL A 100 -30.48 -13.41 9.13
N MET A 101 -29.22 -13.60 9.48
CA MET A 101 -28.61 -13.04 10.69
C MET A 101 -27.38 -12.24 10.29
N ASP A 102 -27.32 -11.00 10.76
CA ASP A 102 -26.11 -10.21 10.69
C ASP A 102 -25.19 -10.57 11.84
N THR A 103 -23.91 -10.50 11.59
CA THR A 103 -22.89 -10.64 12.62
C THR A 103 -21.95 -9.45 12.59
N LYS A 104 -21.16 -9.27 13.62
CA LYS A 104 -20.20 -8.17 13.68
C LYS A 104 -19.31 -8.16 12.42
N ASN A 105 -19.41 -7.10 11.63
CA ASN A 105 -18.68 -6.85 10.38
C ASN A 105 -19.12 -7.72 9.18
N ILE A 106 -20.24 -8.43 9.25
CA ILE A 106 -20.83 -9.17 8.12
C ILE A 106 -22.29 -8.80 8.00
N GLU A 107 -22.61 -8.12 6.92
CA GLU A 107 -23.98 -7.84 6.49
C GLU A 107 -24.42 -9.00 5.60
N THR A 108 -25.51 -9.66 5.92
CA THR A 108 -26.00 -10.82 5.17
C THR A 108 -27.35 -10.52 4.54
N ILE A 109 -27.48 -10.76 3.25
CA ILE A 109 -28.73 -10.57 2.53
C ILE A 109 -29.07 -11.83 1.71
N LYS A 110 -30.37 -12.12 1.60
CA LYS A 110 -30.91 -13.13 0.70
C LYS A 110 -31.23 -12.48 -0.64
N VAL A 111 -30.86 -13.14 -1.72
CA VAL A 111 -31.07 -12.69 -3.10
C VAL A 111 -31.62 -13.84 -3.92
N ASP A 112 -32.91 -13.84 -4.17
CA ASP A 112 -33.58 -14.81 -5.04
C ASP A 112 -33.69 -14.27 -6.48
N GLU A 113 -33.82 -12.94 -6.62
CA GLU A 113 -33.89 -12.21 -7.89
C GLU A 113 -32.97 -10.98 -7.85
N ILE A 114 -32.58 -10.48 -9.02
CA ILE A 114 -31.72 -9.30 -9.10
C ILE A 114 -32.39 -8.04 -8.51
N SER A 115 -33.73 -8.02 -8.55
CA SER A 115 -34.52 -6.96 -7.91
C SER A 115 -34.39 -6.91 -6.38
N ASP A 116 -34.15 -8.05 -5.71
CA ASP A 116 -33.92 -8.12 -4.28
C ASP A 116 -32.59 -7.43 -3.93
N PHE A 117 -31.54 -7.71 -4.72
CA PHE A 117 -30.25 -7.06 -4.59
C PHE A 117 -30.37 -5.53 -4.81
N LYS A 118 -31.03 -5.11 -5.88
CA LYS A 118 -31.18 -3.69 -6.23
C LYS A 118 -32.01 -2.89 -5.22
N LYS A 119 -33.02 -3.50 -4.60
CA LYS A 119 -33.92 -2.85 -3.62
C LYS A 119 -33.41 -2.87 -2.20
N ASN A 120 -32.42 -3.71 -1.88
CA ASN A 120 -31.92 -3.91 -0.54
C ASN A 120 -31.34 -2.62 0.06
N LYS A 121 -31.66 -2.32 1.34
CA LYS A 121 -31.25 -1.10 2.02
C LYS A 121 -29.73 -1.05 2.22
N VAL A 122 -29.12 -2.16 2.64
CA VAL A 122 -27.66 -2.27 2.86
C VAL A 122 -26.92 -2.04 1.55
N VAL A 123 -27.38 -2.65 0.44
CA VAL A 123 -26.76 -2.47 -0.87
C VAL A 123 -26.84 -1.01 -1.32
N LYS A 124 -27.97 -0.35 -1.16
CA LYS A 124 -28.15 1.07 -1.51
C LYS A 124 -27.30 2.02 -0.66
N GLU A 125 -27.14 1.70 0.61
CA GLU A 125 -26.33 2.49 1.54
C GLU A 125 -24.84 2.47 1.17
N PHE A 126 -24.28 1.27 0.95
CA PHE A 126 -22.86 1.11 0.64
C PHE A 126 -22.54 1.27 -0.85
N PHE A 127 -23.50 1.03 -1.73
CA PHE A 127 -23.35 1.07 -3.20
C PHE A 127 -24.45 1.90 -3.87
N PRO A 128 -24.49 3.23 -3.66
CA PRO A 128 -25.58 4.08 -4.16
C PRO A 128 -25.79 4.01 -5.68
N LYS A 129 -24.74 3.70 -6.45
CA LYS A 129 -24.80 3.54 -7.92
C LYS A 129 -25.73 2.41 -8.35
N VAL A 130 -26.00 1.42 -7.48
CA VAL A 130 -26.90 0.31 -7.80
C VAL A 130 -28.30 0.78 -8.23
N SER A 131 -28.74 1.92 -7.69
CA SER A 131 -30.05 2.51 -8.02
C SER A 131 -30.18 2.89 -9.50
N ASN A 132 -29.06 3.28 -10.12
CA ASN A 132 -29.01 3.71 -11.54
C ASN A 132 -28.50 2.57 -12.46
N ALA A 133 -28.12 1.41 -11.91
CA ALA A 133 -27.65 0.30 -12.71
C ALA A 133 -28.80 -0.33 -13.52
N GLU A 134 -28.56 -0.64 -14.80
CA GLU A 134 -29.50 -1.32 -15.67
C GLU A 134 -29.50 -2.83 -15.37
N LEU A 135 -30.03 -3.18 -14.20
CA LEU A 135 -30.15 -4.57 -13.75
C LEU A 135 -31.63 -4.98 -13.86
N THR A 136 -31.91 -5.98 -14.70
CA THR A 136 -33.27 -6.50 -14.94
C THR A 136 -33.37 -7.96 -14.55
N ASP A 137 -34.58 -8.42 -14.17
CA ASP A 137 -34.84 -9.84 -13.88
C ASP A 137 -35.08 -10.68 -15.15
N GLN A 138 -34.99 -10.06 -16.33
CA GLN A 138 -35.12 -10.76 -17.61
C GLN A 138 -33.82 -11.47 -17.97
N VAL A 139 -33.92 -12.77 -18.30
CA VAL A 139 -32.77 -13.57 -18.78
C VAL A 139 -32.65 -13.39 -20.29
N ASP A 140 -31.59 -12.68 -20.72
CA ASP A 140 -31.26 -12.49 -22.13
C ASP A 140 -29.89 -13.12 -22.42
N PRO A 141 -29.83 -14.15 -23.29
CA PRO A 141 -28.56 -14.78 -23.67
C PRO A 141 -27.56 -13.80 -24.31
N ILE A 142 -28.01 -12.79 -25.04
CA ILE A 142 -27.12 -11.80 -25.66
C ILE A 142 -26.52 -10.90 -24.58
N GLU A 143 -27.34 -10.46 -23.64
CA GLU A 143 -26.89 -9.68 -22.46
C GLU A 143 -25.88 -10.49 -21.65
N PHE A 144 -26.13 -11.78 -21.39
CA PHE A 144 -25.24 -12.67 -20.67
C PHE A 144 -23.82 -12.72 -21.27
N PHE A 145 -23.71 -12.89 -22.60
CA PHE A 145 -22.42 -12.88 -23.28
C PHE A 145 -21.74 -11.50 -23.22
N LYS A 146 -22.50 -10.42 -23.40
CA LYS A 146 -21.99 -9.06 -23.34
C LYS A 146 -21.41 -8.75 -21.95
N LEU A 147 -22.13 -9.04 -20.87
CA LEU A 147 -21.67 -8.84 -19.49
C LEU A 147 -20.40 -9.63 -19.20
N THR A 148 -20.32 -10.87 -19.70
CA THR A 148 -19.12 -11.72 -19.54
C THR A 148 -17.92 -11.10 -20.27
N GLU A 149 -18.10 -10.63 -21.49
CA GLU A 149 -17.04 -9.97 -22.27
C GLU A 149 -16.57 -8.67 -21.60
N ASP A 150 -17.49 -7.83 -21.10
CA ASP A 150 -17.16 -6.59 -20.39
C ASP A 150 -16.30 -6.88 -19.14
N MET A 151 -16.64 -7.90 -18.35
CA MET A 151 -15.84 -8.31 -17.19
C MET A 151 -14.45 -8.80 -17.61
N ASN A 152 -14.36 -9.61 -18.67
CA ASN A 152 -13.09 -10.11 -19.20
C ASN A 152 -12.20 -8.95 -19.66
N GLN A 153 -12.74 -8.00 -20.42
CA GLN A 153 -12.01 -6.83 -20.88
C GLN A 153 -11.54 -5.95 -19.70
N LYS A 154 -12.39 -5.75 -18.68
CA LYS A 154 -12.00 -5.02 -17.47
C LYS A 154 -10.87 -5.73 -16.73
N THR A 155 -10.93 -7.04 -16.61
CA THR A 155 -9.90 -7.87 -15.95
C THR A 155 -8.58 -7.78 -16.70
N ILE A 156 -8.57 -8.01 -18.01
CA ILE A 156 -7.39 -7.89 -18.88
C ILE A 156 -6.78 -6.48 -18.79
N LYS A 157 -7.62 -5.44 -18.80
CA LYS A 157 -7.15 -4.06 -18.65
C LYS A 157 -6.49 -3.82 -17.29
N ASN A 158 -7.03 -4.40 -16.22
CA ASN A 158 -6.45 -4.29 -14.88
C ASN A 158 -5.14 -5.08 -14.77
N GLU A 159 -5.05 -6.27 -15.34
CA GLU A 159 -3.82 -7.07 -15.41
C GLU A 159 -2.72 -6.35 -16.20
N LYS A 160 -3.04 -5.79 -17.38
CA LYS A 160 -2.09 -4.98 -18.17
C LYS A 160 -1.58 -3.76 -17.38
N LYS A 161 -2.45 -3.09 -16.62
CA LYS A 161 -2.03 -1.98 -15.74
C LYS A 161 -1.08 -2.44 -14.64
N LEU A 162 -1.37 -3.57 -13.99
CA LEU A 162 -0.48 -4.17 -12.99
C LEU A 162 0.85 -4.59 -13.62
N ALA A 163 0.81 -5.30 -14.74
CA ALA A 163 2.02 -5.71 -15.48
C ALA A 163 2.90 -4.51 -15.85
N LYS A 164 2.31 -3.37 -16.22
CA LYS A 164 3.06 -2.13 -16.49
C LYS A 164 3.77 -1.57 -15.25
N ILE A 165 3.16 -1.68 -14.06
CA ILE A 165 3.80 -1.25 -12.81
C ILE A 165 4.99 -2.14 -12.47
N PHE A 166 4.86 -3.46 -12.71
CA PHE A 166 5.92 -4.43 -12.46
C PHE A 166 6.89 -4.61 -13.64
N SER A 167 6.68 -3.93 -14.78
CA SER A 167 7.57 -4.01 -15.93
C SER A 167 8.97 -3.50 -15.63
N GLN A 168 9.99 -4.12 -16.21
CA GLN A 168 11.37 -3.72 -16.02
C GLN A 168 11.65 -2.38 -16.72
N LYS A 169 11.89 -1.34 -15.92
CA LYS A 169 12.41 -0.05 -16.37
C LYS A 169 13.86 0.06 -15.90
N LYS A 170 14.72 0.67 -16.72
CA LYS A 170 16.14 0.91 -16.34
C LYS A 170 16.18 1.92 -15.18
N PRO A 171 16.81 1.58 -14.04
CA PRO A 171 16.87 2.43 -12.85
C PRO A 171 17.97 3.49 -12.98
N VAL A 172 17.75 4.48 -13.81
CA VAL A 172 18.75 5.49 -14.18
C VAL A 172 19.10 6.40 -13.01
N ILE A 173 18.10 6.86 -12.24
CA ILE A 173 18.33 7.79 -11.13
C ILE A 173 19.02 7.07 -9.98
N THR A 174 18.68 5.81 -9.72
CA THR A 174 19.36 4.98 -8.72
C THR A 174 20.87 4.93 -8.99
N TYR A 175 21.28 4.60 -10.22
CA TYR A 175 22.69 4.52 -10.56
C TYR A 175 23.38 5.89 -10.57
N ALA A 176 22.67 6.95 -10.98
CA ALA A 176 23.19 8.31 -10.88
C ALA A 176 23.48 8.72 -9.42
N LEU A 177 22.57 8.37 -8.48
CA LEU A 177 22.79 8.62 -7.04
C LEU A 177 23.94 7.80 -6.48
N ILE A 178 24.11 6.53 -6.89
CA ILE A 178 25.25 5.71 -6.48
C ILE A 178 26.55 6.35 -6.96
N VAL A 179 26.64 6.72 -8.23
CA VAL A 179 27.83 7.38 -8.79
C VAL A 179 28.11 8.69 -8.09
N LEU A 180 27.09 9.52 -7.83
CA LEU A 180 27.24 10.78 -7.10
C LEU A 180 27.83 10.57 -5.71
N ASN A 181 27.29 9.64 -4.92
CA ASN A 181 27.80 9.34 -3.57
C ASN A 181 29.26 8.84 -3.62
N ILE A 182 29.62 7.98 -4.58
CA ILE A 182 30.98 7.49 -4.76
C ILE A 182 31.91 8.66 -5.14
N MET A 183 31.50 9.56 -6.04
CA MET A 183 32.31 10.72 -6.43
C MET A 183 32.53 11.66 -5.24
N VAL A 184 31.50 11.94 -4.46
CA VAL A 184 31.62 12.77 -3.25
C VAL A 184 32.58 12.12 -2.24
N TYR A 185 32.44 10.83 -1.99
CA TYR A 185 33.34 10.09 -1.10
C TYR A 185 34.81 10.14 -1.55
N LEU A 186 35.06 9.87 -2.84
CA LEU A 186 36.41 9.95 -3.40
C LEU A 186 36.98 11.35 -3.32
N PHE A 187 36.16 12.38 -3.56
CA PHE A 187 36.59 13.78 -3.41
C PHE A 187 37.02 14.08 -1.95
N MET A 188 36.23 13.63 -0.95
CA MET A 188 36.58 13.82 0.47
C MET A 188 37.88 13.07 0.81
N VAL A 189 38.06 11.85 0.39
CA VAL A 189 39.27 11.06 0.69
C VAL A 189 40.53 11.64 0.01
N LEU A 190 40.42 12.17 -1.20
CA LEU A 190 41.57 12.62 -1.97
C LEU A 190 41.96 14.07 -1.72
N TYR A 191 40.99 14.94 -1.42
CA TYR A 191 41.22 16.38 -1.40
C TYR A 191 40.87 17.04 -0.05
N ASP A 192 40.12 16.39 0.83
CA ASP A 192 39.71 16.92 2.14
C ASP A 192 40.46 16.23 3.30
N VAL A 193 41.80 16.23 3.20
CA VAL A 193 42.68 15.50 4.10
C VAL A 193 42.55 15.96 5.57
N ASP A 194 42.26 17.23 5.77
CA ASP A 194 42.06 17.85 7.11
C ASP A 194 40.60 17.81 7.59
N GLY A 195 39.68 17.32 6.74
CA GLY A 195 38.25 17.18 7.05
C GLY A 195 37.48 18.51 7.03
N THR A 196 38.07 19.60 6.54
CA THR A 196 37.42 20.91 6.53
C THR A 196 36.09 20.92 5.83
N TYR A 197 36.01 20.38 4.60
CA TYR A 197 34.77 20.30 3.83
C TYR A 197 33.81 19.26 4.42
N PHE A 198 34.32 18.13 4.92
CA PHE A 198 33.51 17.12 5.56
C PHE A 198 32.73 17.69 6.75
N TYR A 199 33.41 18.34 7.67
CA TYR A 199 32.76 18.99 8.84
C TYR A 199 31.91 20.21 8.44
N ALA A 200 32.25 20.93 7.37
CA ALA A 200 31.43 22.02 6.87
C ALA A 200 30.09 21.58 6.27
N LEU A 201 30.01 20.34 5.75
CA LEU A 201 28.83 19.81 5.05
C LEU A 201 28.04 18.78 5.88
N ALA A 202 28.62 18.25 6.97
CA ALA A 202 27.95 17.29 7.85
C ALA A 202 26.80 17.94 8.63
N ASN A 203 25.75 17.16 8.87
CA ASN A 203 24.61 17.59 9.69
C ASN A 203 25.02 17.63 11.17
N ASN A 204 24.82 18.77 11.79
CA ASN A 204 25.08 19.01 13.20
C ASN A 204 24.04 20.00 13.74
N TYR A 205 23.51 19.72 14.93
CA TYR A 205 22.43 20.48 15.54
C TYR A 205 22.77 21.97 15.69
N GLU A 206 23.92 22.29 16.28
CA GLU A 206 24.30 23.70 16.58
C GLU A 206 24.42 24.55 15.31
N PHE A 207 25.06 24.00 14.27
CA PHE A 207 25.22 24.72 13.01
C PHE A 207 23.89 24.89 12.26
N VAL A 208 23.02 23.88 12.29
CA VAL A 208 21.69 24.00 11.70
C VAL A 208 20.84 25.00 12.44
N GLN A 209 20.85 25.00 13.77
CA GLN A 209 20.17 25.99 14.62
C GLN A 209 20.65 27.40 14.34
N ASN A 210 21.94 27.59 14.04
CA ASN A 210 22.53 28.86 13.63
C ASN A 210 22.33 29.21 12.15
N GLY A 211 21.39 28.55 11.45
CA GLY A 211 20.96 28.87 10.08
C GLY A 211 21.68 28.14 8.95
N GLN A 212 22.61 27.22 9.22
CA GLN A 212 23.29 26.44 8.18
C GLN A 212 22.44 25.25 7.71
N ILE A 213 21.20 25.55 7.24
CA ILE A 213 20.19 24.56 6.87
C ILE A 213 20.58 23.67 5.68
N TYR A 214 21.55 24.12 4.84
CA TYR A 214 22.07 23.33 3.72
C TYR A 214 22.66 21.98 4.18
N ARG A 215 23.15 21.89 5.42
CA ARG A 215 23.71 20.69 6.04
C ARG A 215 22.71 19.54 6.10
N LEU A 216 21.42 19.84 6.24
CA LEU A 216 20.34 18.84 6.21
C LEU A 216 20.31 18.05 4.89
N LEU A 217 20.73 18.68 3.79
CA LEU A 217 20.76 18.04 2.47
C LEU A 217 22.15 17.49 2.14
N THR A 218 23.22 18.27 2.41
CA THR A 218 24.59 17.87 2.00
C THR A 218 25.09 16.65 2.75
N SER A 219 24.72 16.52 4.03
CA SER A 219 25.10 15.38 4.87
C SER A 219 24.62 14.02 4.32
N MET A 220 23.55 14.02 3.54
CA MET A 220 23.01 12.80 2.92
C MET A 220 23.97 12.13 1.91
N PHE A 221 25.01 12.86 1.47
CA PHE A 221 25.97 12.38 0.47
C PHE A 221 27.37 12.14 1.08
N LEU A 222 27.57 12.41 2.36
CA LEU A 222 28.83 12.21 3.06
C LEU A 222 28.89 10.81 3.69
N HIS A 223 30.09 10.23 3.73
CA HIS A 223 30.34 8.93 4.36
C HIS A 223 31.67 8.94 5.11
N SER A 224 31.72 8.40 6.33
CA SER A 224 32.89 8.41 7.20
C SER A 224 34.04 7.51 6.73
N ASP A 225 33.67 6.34 6.14
CA ASP A 225 34.62 5.29 5.80
C ASP A 225 34.09 4.39 4.70
N ILE A 226 34.96 3.49 4.21
CA ILE A 226 34.67 2.58 3.08
C ILE A 226 33.54 1.61 3.38
N ILE A 227 33.39 1.16 4.63
CA ILE A 227 32.34 0.20 5.03
C ILE A 227 31.00 0.93 5.03
N HIS A 228 30.97 2.15 5.55
CA HIS A 228 29.76 2.98 5.59
C HIS A 228 29.22 3.24 4.18
N ILE A 229 30.07 3.72 3.25
CA ILE A 229 29.61 3.92 1.87
C ILE A 229 29.27 2.62 1.17
N ALA A 230 30.01 1.55 1.36
CA ALA A 230 29.74 0.26 0.73
C ALA A 230 28.36 -0.30 1.16
N CYS A 231 28.04 -0.26 2.45
CA CYS A 231 26.74 -0.68 2.97
C CYS A 231 25.59 0.17 2.42
N ASN A 232 25.76 1.50 2.39
CA ASN A 232 24.74 2.40 1.83
C ASN A 232 24.54 2.18 0.34
N MET A 233 25.60 2.08 -0.44
CA MET A 233 25.51 1.86 -1.89
C MET A 233 24.94 0.48 -2.22
N TYR A 234 25.29 -0.55 -1.45
CA TYR A 234 24.68 -1.87 -1.58
C TYR A 234 23.17 -1.84 -1.32
N ALA A 235 22.76 -1.19 -0.22
CA ALA A 235 21.34 -1.03 0.09
C ALA A 235 20.59 -0.21 -0.99
N LEU A 236 21.19 0.87 -1.48
CA LEU A 236 20.65 1.67 -2.58
C LEU A 236 20.56 0.88 -3.89
N TYR A 237 21.56 0.04 -4.20
CA TYR A 237 21.57 -0.85 -5.35
C TYR A 237 20.44 -1.90 -5.32
N ILE A 238 20.08 -2.39 -4.13
CA ILE A 238 18.98 -3.38 -3.96
C ILE A 238 17.60 -2.72 -3.96
N LEU A 239 17.43 -1.64 -3.20
CA LEU A 239 16.11 -1.01 -2.95
C LEU A 239 15.75 0.03 -4.01
N GLY A 240 16.75 0.79 -4.48
CA GLY A 240 16.54 1.88 -5.43
C GLY A 240 15.83 1.46 -6.72
N PRO A 241 16.32 0.40 -7.43
CA PRO A 241 15.66 -0.07 -8.66
C PRO A 241 14.21 -0.49 -8.46
N GLN A 242 13.85 -1.01 -7.30
CA GLN A 242 12.48 -1.41 -6.99
C GLN A 242 11.58 -0.17 -6.87
N VAL A 243 12.00 0.82 -6.08
CA VAL A 243 11.22 2.05 -5.87
C VAL A 243 11.15 2.86 -7.16
N GLU A 244 12.26 3.01 -7.89
CA GLU A 244 12.28 3.73 -9.17
C GLU A 244 11.36 3.07 -10.21
N ARG A 245 11.25 1.72 -10.20
CA ARG A 245 10.30 0.96 -11.03
C ARG A 245 8.85 1.25 -10.65
N TYR A 246 8.54 1.22 -9.36
CA TYR A 246 7.16 1.34 -8.87
C TYR A 246 6.62 2.76 -8.99
N TYR A 247 7.45 3.76 -8.74
CA TYR A 247 7.05 5.16 -8.70
C TYR A 247 7.46 5.97 -9.94
N GLY A 248 8.45 5.50 -10.69
CA GLY A 248 9.07 6.24 -11.79
C GLY A 248 10.14 7.22 -11.31
N LYS A 249 10.94 7.73 -12.26
CA LYS A 249 12.17 8.50 -12.00
C LYS A 249 11.96 9.71 -11.09
N THR A 250 11.02 10.58 -11.45
CA THR A 250 10.77 11.84 -10.72
C THR A 250 10.26 11.59 -9.31
N LYS A 251 9.27 10.72 -9.15
CA LYS A 251 8.73 10.38 -7.83
C LYS A 251 9.77 9.67 -6.96
N PHE A 252 10.59 8.80 -7.54
CA PHE A 252 11.71 8.15 -6.83
C PHE A 252 12.68 9.20 -6.26
N LEU A 253 13.10 10.18 -7.08
CA LEU A 253 14.00 11.23 -6.63
C LEU A 253 13.37 12.08 -5.50
N LEU A 254 12.09 12.41 -5.62
CA LEU A 254 11.36 13.12 -4.58
C LEU A 254 11.28 12.31 -3.28
N ILE A 255 10.99 11.00 -3.37
CA ILE A 255 10.99 10.12 -2.18
C ILE A 255 12.37 10.13 -1.54
N TYR A 256 13.44 9.91 -2.30
CA TYR A 256 14.80 9.86 -1.79
C TYR A 256 15.18 11.16 -1.08
N LEU A 257 15.02 12.31 -1.75
CA LEU A 257 15.43 13.60 -1.21
C LEU A 257 14.57 14.06 -0.01
N LEU A 258 13.25 13.98 -0.12
CA LEU A 258 12.36 14.47 0.94
C LEU A 258 12.38 13.57 2.18
N SER A 259 12.49 12.25 2.01
CA SER A 259 12.61 11.35 3.16
C SER A 259 13.97 11.47 3.83
N GLY A 260 15.05 11.63 3.07
CA GLY A 260 16.38 11.87 3.61
C GLY A 260 16.44 13.21 4.36
N LEU A 261 15.83 14.26 3.80
CA LEU A 261 15.74 15.58 4.46
C LEU A 261 14.98 15.47 5.79
N LEU A 262 13.82 14.78 5.82
CA LEU A 262 13.09 14.55 7.07
C LEU A 262 13.92 13.74 8.06
N GLY A 263 14.68 12.74 7.59
CA GLY A 263 15.64 11.99 8.39
C GLY A 263 16.68 12.89 9.02
N SER A 264 17.30 13.79 8.25
CA SER A 264 18.29 14.76 8.76
C SER A 264 17.68 15.73 9.78
N ILE A 265 16.42 16.16 9.61
CA ILE A 265 15.71 17.01 10.58
C ILE A 265 15.42 16.22 11.87
N PHE A 266 14.99 14.96 11.78
CA PHE A 266 14.81 14.07 12.94
C PHE A 266 16.13 13.87 13.69
N SER A 267 17.21 13.63 12.95
CA SER A 267 18.55 13.58 13.51
C SER A 267 18.84 14.82 14.36
N CYS A 268 18.73 16.02 13.80
CA CYS A 268 18.92 17.26 14.53
C CYS A 268 18.02 17.41 15.76
N ALA A 269 16.76 16.99 15.69
CA ALA A 269 15.80 17.14 16.77
C ALA A 269 16.09 16.24 17.98
N PHE A 270 16.77 15.10 17.77
CA PHE A 270 16.97 14.06 18.80
C PHE A 270 18.44 13.78 19.13
N MET A 271 19.39 14.29 18.36
CA MET A 271 20.82 14.14 18.64
C MET A 271 21.32 15.10 19.71
N SER A 272 22.44 14.75 20.34
CA SER A 272 23.19 15.67 21.17
C SER A 272 23.95 16.69 20.32
N ALA A 273 24.24 17.89 20.90
CA ALA A 273 24.88 18.99 20.19
C ALA A 273 26.24 18.61 19.58
N ASP A 274 27.01 17.79 20.26
CA ASP A 274 28.36 17.40 19.87
C ASP A 274 28.40 16.30 18.76
N THR A 275 27.23 15.81 18.32
CA THR A 275 27.17 14.70 17.37
C THR A 275 26.99 15.20 15.95
N ILE A 276 27.58 14.51 14.99
CA ILE A 276 27.35 14.74 13.57
C ILE A 276 26.58 13.55 12.96
N SER A 277 25.68 13.81 12.03
CA SER A 277 24.98 12.82 11.26
C SER A 277 25.32 12.97 9.78
N ILE A 278 25.64 11.85 9.16
CA ILE A 278 26.05 11.75 7.75
C ILE A 278 25.54 10.43 7.16
N GLY A 279 25.46 10.39 5.84
CA GLY A 279 25.18 9.18 5.08
C GLY A 279 23.83 9.19 4.38
N ALA A 280 23.75 8.40 3.32
CA ALA A 280 22.53 8.20 2.54
C ALA A 280 21.46 7.37 3.28
N SER A 281 21.76 6.85 4.45
CA SER A 281 20.93 5.87 5.15
C SER A 281 19.53 6.36 5.49
N GLY A 282 19.35 7.63 5.89
CA GLY A 282 18.03 8.23 6.10
C GLY A 282 17.16 8.17 4.85
N ALA A 283 17.70 8.51 3.68
CA ALA A 283 17.00 8.40 2.40
C ALA A 283 16.75 6.93 2.02
N ILE A 284 17.68 6.02 2.30
CA ILE A 284 17.52 4.58 2.05
C ILE A 284 16.41 3.98 2.94
N PHE A 285 16.32 4.38 4.22
CA PHE A 285 15.17 4.05 5.06
C PHE A 285 13.87 4.65 4.50
N GLY A 286 13.94 5.81 3.84
CA GLY A 286 12.83 6.35 3.08
C GLY A 286 12.38 5.45 1.92
N LEU A 287 13.33 4.83 1.21
CA LEU A 287 13.00 3.82 0.20
C LEU A 287 12.34 2.58 0.81
N LEU A 288 12.80 2.10 1.97
CA LEU A 288 12.12 1.02 2.71
C LEU A 288 10.70 1.42 3.12
N GLY A 289 10.50 2.64 3.60
CA GLY A 289 9.18 3.19 3.90
C GLY A 289 8.26 3.25 2.68
N SER A 290 8.81 3.64 1.52
CA SER A 290 8.04 3.66 0.27
C SER A 290 7.65 2.26 -0.23
N ILE A 291 8.52 1.25 -0.07
CA ILE A 291 8.21 -0.16 -0.35
C ILE A 291 7.13 -0.66 0.62
N ALA A 292 7.20 -0.30 1.90
CA ALA A 292 6.19 -0.65 2.89
C ALA A 292 4.82 -0.06 2.49
N TYR A 293 4.76 1.20 2.11
CA TYR A 293 3.53 1.83 1.62
C TYR A 293 3.03 1.18 0.32
N PHE A 294 3.90 0.90 -0.63
CA PHE A 294 3.56 0.22 -1.88
C PHE A 294 2.97 -1.17 -1.62
N THR A 295 3.61 -1.99 -0.81
CA THR A 295 3.13 -3.34 -0.47
C THR A 295 1.85 -3.31 0.36
N TYR A 296 1.67 -2.31 1.22
CA TYR A 296 0.41 -2.08 1.91
C TYR A 296 -0.71 -1.67 0.95
N TYR A 297 -0.44 -0.79 -0.02
CA TYR A 297 -1.43 -0.36 -1.01
C TYR A 297 -1.89 -1.53 -1.89
N TYR A 298 -0.96 -2.36 -2.36
CA TYR A 298 -1.23 -3.55 -3.18
C TYR A 298 -1.35 -4.84 -2.34
N ARG A 299 -1.66 -4.75 -1.05
CA ARG A 299 -1.65 -5.90 -0.11
C ARG A 299 -2.54 -7.07 -0.52
N ALA A 300 -3.60 -6.82 -1.26
CA ALA A 300 -4.45 -7.85 -1.79
C ALA A 300 -3.77 -8.63 -2.92
N THR A 301 -3.12 -7.92 -3.85
CA THR A 301 -2.37 -8.52 -4.96
C THR A 301 -1.06 -9.17 -4.49
N LEU A 302 -0.36 -8.53 -3.54
CA LEU A 302 0.93 -8.97 -3.01
C LEU A 302 0.81 -9.79 -1.72
N GLN A 303 -0.20 -10.59 -1.59
CA GLN A 303 -0.63 -11.40 -0.45
C GLN A 303 0.48 -11.74 0.56
N GLY A 304 0.46 -11.07 1.73
CA GLY A 304 1.38 -11.35 2.82
C GLY A 304 2.81 -10.80 2.66
N LEU A 305 3.22 -10.27 1.50
CA LEU A 305 4.59 -9.79 1.25
C LEU A 305 5.04 -8.73 2.26
N LEU A 306 4.15 -7.79 2.60
CA LEU A 306 4.42 -6.78 3.61
C LEU A 306 4.84 -7.42 4.94
N ARG A 307 4.10 -8.44 5.38
CA ARG A 307 4.33 -9.10 6.67
C ARG A 307 5.53 -10.05 6.64
N SER A 308 5.68 -10.83 5.57
CA SER A 308 6.68 -11.90 5.49
C SER A 308 8.07 -11.41 5.10
N GLN A 309 8.18 -10.29 4.40
CA GLN A 309 9.46 -9.79 3.89
C GLN A 309 9.75 -8.34 4.31
N VAL A 310 8.85 -7.39 4.06
CA VAL A 310 9.16 -5.96 4.24
C VAL A 310 9.29 -5.59 5.71
N VAL A 311 8.31 -5.95 6.55
CA VAL A 311 8.34 -5.64 7.98
C VAL A 311 9.54 -6.28 8.69
N PRO A 312 9.87 -7.56 8.48
CA PRO A 312 11.08 -8.14 9.08
C PRO A 312 12.37 -7.43 8.67
N VAL A 313 12.51 -7.03 7.40
CA VAL A 313 13.68 -6.27 6.94
C VAL A 313 13.77 -4.92 7.62
N ILE A 314 12.68 -4.18 7.76
CA ILE A 314 12.64 -2.91 8.48
C ILE A 314 13.05 -3.11 9.94
N LEU A 315 12.43 -4.09 10.62
CA LEU A 315 12.71 -4.35 12.04
C LEU A 315 14.17 -4.79 12.27
N LEU A 316 14.71 -5.64 11.39
CA LEU A 316 16.11 -6.06 11.47
C LEU A 316 17.05 -4.87 11.32
N ASN A 317 16.85 -4.01 10.33
CA ASN A 317 17.70 -2.85 10.10
C ASN A 317 17.59 -1.81 11.25
N LEU A 318 16.39 -1.61 11.80
CA LEU A 318 16.23 -0.77 13.00
C LEU A 318 16.92 -1.38 14.21
N ALA A 319 16.81 -2.70 14.43
CA ALA A 319 17.48 -3.39 15.51
C ALA A 319 19.01 -3.25 15.42
N ILE A 320 19.58 -3.42 14.23
CA ILE A 320 21.01 -3.17 13.97
C ILE A 320 21.36 -1.72 14.33
N GLY A 321 20.53 -0.74 13.91
CA GLY A 321 20.73 0.67 14.25
C GLY A 321 20.75 0.96 15.75
N PHE A 322 19.96 0.23 16.54
CA PHE A 322 19.98 0.32 18.00
C PHE A 322 21.18 -0.37 18.65
N MET A 323 21.68 -1.45 18.04
CA MET A 323 22.74 -2.27 18.63
C MET A 323 24.14 -1.76 18.30
N VAL A 324 24.32 -1.09 17.16
CA VAL A 324 25.62 -0.64 16.69
C VAL A 324 25.82 0.83 17.06
N PRO A 325 26.81 1.14 17.95
CA PRO A 325 27.13 2.53 18.30
C PRO A 325 27.53 3.34 17.06
N GLY A 326 27.15 4.62 17.05
CA GLY A 326 27.46 5.53 15.94
C GLY A 326 26.45 5.49 14.77
N ILE A 327 25.45 4.62 14.81
CA ILE A 327 24.35 4.65 13.85
C ILE A 327 23.28 5.65 14.31
N ASP A 328 22.91 6.58 13.44
CA ASP A 328 21.86 7.56 13.70
C ASP A 328 20.46 6.93 13.50
N ILE A 329 19.95 6.33 14.57
CA ILE A 329 18.62 5.72 14.58
C ILE A 329 17.50 6.74 14.37
N SER A 330 17.67 7.97 14.83
CA SER A 330 16.69 9.05 14.69
C SER A 330 16.51 9.41 13.21
N GLY A 331 17.61 9.58 12.50
CA GLY A 331 17.62 9.79 11.06
C GLY A 331 16.99 8.65 10.27
N HIS A 332 17.23 7.40 10.69
CA HIS A 332 16.59 6.22 10.09
C HIS A 332 15.07 6.20 10.28
N ILE A 333 14.60 6.46 11.51
CA ILE A 333 13.15 6.52 11.80
C ILE A 333 12.50 7.67 11.03
N GLY A 334 13.11 8.86 11.06
CA GLY A 334 12.63 10.03 10.31
C GLY A 334 12.54 9.76 8.81
N GLY A 335 13.58 9.12 8.25
CA GLY A 335 13.61 8.70 6.85
C GLY A 335 12.51 7.69 6.51
N LEU A 336 12.35 6.66 7.32
CA LEU A 336 11.31 5.63 7.15
C LEU A 336 9.89 6.25 7.12
N ILE A 337 9.58 7.08 8.11
CA ILE A 337 8.30 7.79 8.20
C ILE A 337 8.14 8.73 7.00
N GLY A 338 9.19 9.48 6.67
CA GLY A 338 9.20 10.37 5.50
C GLY A 338 8.88 9.64 4.21
N GLY A 339 9.51 8.48 4.00
CA GLY A 339 9.28 7.65 2.82
C GLY A 339 7.84 7.15 2.71
N ILE A 340 7.21 6.74 3.82
CA ILE A 340 5.79 6.38 3.86
C ILE A 340 4.91 7.57 3.49
N LEU A 341 5.10 8.71 4.14
CA LEU A 341 4.26 9.90 3.99
C LEU A 341 4.40 10.54 2.60
N VAL A 342 5.63 10.67 2.10
CA VAL A 342 5.90 11.19 0.75
C VAL A 342 5.28 10.26 -0.30
N SER A 343 5.47 8.95 -0.17
CA SER A 343 4.88 7.95 -1.09
C SER A 343 3.35 8.00 -1.09
N MET A 344 2.75 8.19 0.07
CA MET A 344 1.31 8.38 0.23
C MET A 344 0.86 9.67 -0.49
N GLY A 345 1.57 10.78 -0.26
CA GLY A 345 1.24 12.09 -0.81
C GLY A 345 1.37 12.17 -2.34
N ILE A 346 2.44 11.62 -2.91
CA ILE A 346 2.64 11.65 -4.37
C ILE A 346 1.86 10.57 -5.11
N GLY A 347 1.33 9.58 -4.40
CA GLY A 347 0.55 8.47 -4.93
C GLY A 347 1.33 7.50 -5.82
N ILE A 348 0.77 6.32 -6.05
CA ILE A 348 1.38 5.24 -6.84
C ILE A 348 0.77 5.24 -8.24
N GLY A 349 1.56 5.55 -9.27
CA GLY A 349 1.09 5.66 -10.66
C GLY A 349 -0.03 6.71 -10.78
N ASP A 350 -1.07 6.37 -11.56
CA ASP A 350 -2.26 7.21 -11.74
C ASP A 350 -3.38 6.85 -10.74
N LYS A 351 -3.09 5.98 -9.76
CA LYS A 351 -4.06 5.49 -8.77
C LYS A 351 -3.65 5.96 -7.38
N GLY A 352 -4.61 6.44 -6.64
CA GLY A 352 -4.52 6.82 -5.23
C GLY A 352 -5.80 7.54 -4.86
N ARG A 353 -6.36 7.25 -3.69
CA ARG A 353 -7.45 8.08 -3.17
C ARG A 353 -6.90 9.48 -2.97
N LYS A 354 -7.56 10.47 -3.54
CA LYS A 354 -7.17 11.89 -3.33
C LYS A 354 -7.08 12.24 -1.85
N ALA A 355 -7.97 11.67 -1.03
CA ALA A 355 -7.95 11.84 0.43
C ALA A 355 -6.64 11.31 1.05
N ASP A 356 -6.16 10.12 0.64
CA ASP A 356 -4.90 9.57 1.15
C ASP A 356 -3.71 10.44 0.74
N GLN A 357 -3.71 10.94 -0.49
CA GLN A 357 -2.66 11.85 -0.97
C GLN A 357 -2.64 13.17 -0.18
N ILE A 358 -3.80 13.78 0.03
CA ILE A 358 -3.94 15.01 0.82
C ILE A 358 -3.46 14.76 2.25
N ASN A 359 -3.91 13.67 2.88
CA ASN A 359 -3.52 13.30 4.24
C ASN A 359 -2.01 13.05 4.34
N GLY A 360 -1.40 12.36 3.37
CA GLY A 360 0.03 12.12 3.32
C GLY A 360 0.84 13.44 3.29
N ILE A 361 0.42 14.38 2.45
CA ILE A 361 1.05 15.70 2.34
C ILE A 361 0.88 16.50 3.64
N ILE A 362 -0.35 16.58 4.17
CA ILE A 362 -0.63 17.32 5.40
C ILE A 362 0.20 16.79 6.56
N VAL A 363 0.19 15.46 6.78
CA VAL A 363 0.94 14.84 7.89
C VAL A 363 2.44 15.01 7.70
N PHE A 364 2.96 14.91 6.47
CA PHE A 364 4.38 15.17 6.17
C PHE A 364 4.77 16.62 6.54
N ILE A 365 3.96 17.61 6.13
CA ILE A 365 4.21 19.02 6.43
C ILE A 365 4.13 19.27 7.94
N LEU A 366 3.08 18.79 8.61
CA LEU A 366 2.91 18.98 10.06
C LEU A 366 4.06 18.35 10.85
N MET A 367 4.49 17.14 10.47
CA MET A 367 5.62 16.47 11.11
C MET A 367 6.92 17.22 10.88
N THR A 368 7.18 17.69 9.65
CA THR A 368 8.35 18.48 9.32
C THR A 368 8.37 19.79 10.16
N LEU A 369 7.24 20.50 10.24
CA LEU A 369 7.14 21.73 11.05
C LEU A 369 7.32 21.45 12.54
N ALA A 370 6.76 20.37 13.08
CA ALA A 370 6.95 19.97 14.46
C ALA A 370 8.42 19.66 14.79
N MET A 371 9.11 18.95 13.90
CA MET A 371 10.54 18.66 14.09
C MET A 371 11.41 19.91 13.93
N LEU A 372 11.13 20.79 12.96
CA LEU A 372 11.81 22.08 12.82
C LEU A 372 11.58 22.96 14.06
N TYR A 373 10.36 22.97 14.61
CA TYR A 373 10.10 23.65 15.87
C TYR A 373 11.00 23.13 17.00
N MET A 374 11.18 21.82 17.11
CA MET A 374 12.11 21.23 18.09
C MET A 374 13.56 21.64 17.87
N VAL A 375 13.98 21.82 16.61
CA VAL A 375 15.36 22.21 16.27
C VAL A 375 15.62 23.69 16.57
N PHE A 376 14.66 24.58 16.25
CA PHE A 376 14.91 26.03 16.28
C PHE A 376 14.36 26.78 17.51
N VAL A 377 13.42 26.19 18.24
CA VAL A 377 12.70 26.87 19.33
C VAL A 377 12.94 26.21 20.69
N LYS A 378 13.23 24.90 20.72
CA LYS A 378 13.55 24.17 21.95
C LYS A 378 15.00 24.43 22.37
#